data_cb373625a97619a2d751cf1589346838
#
_entry.id   cb373625a97619a2d751cf1589346838
#
_cell.length_a   1.000
_cell.length_b   1.000
_cell.length_c   1.000
_cell.angle_alpha   90.00
_cell.angle_beta   90.00
_cell.angle_gamma   90.00
#
_symmetry.space_group_name_H-M   'P 1'
#
loop_
_entity.id
_entity.type
_entity.pdbx_description
1 polymer ?
#
loop_
_entity_poly.entity_id
_entity_poly.type
_entity_poly.pdbx_seq_one_letter_code
_entity_poly.pdbx_strand_id
1 'polypeptide(L)'
;QGGRIQIDGSMSSQYLSALALIAPTLPEGLKIQLKGEVISKPYLLMTLKMMEYFGVKSEWKTNEICIAAQAYQAPASGSFAVEGDWSAASYWYQMAAFAKEVDLKIYGLKPKSLQGDAALIDYFLPLGVETKFIEGGIQLKNRNITTPVDNLHLEMMNTPDIAQTLAVTYAGKEIYAELYGLRTLRIKETDRIKALIHELKKIGVSAIDLDIGNLLIPKIKRAIHPPTATFQTYKD
;
A
#
# COMPACT_ATOMS: atom_id res chain seq x y z
N GLN A 1 1.85 -3.07 -33.29
CA GLN A 1 0.57 -2.38 -33.44
C GLN A 1 0.25 -1.68 -32.13
N GLY A 2 -0.69 -0.80 -32.10
CA GLY A 2 -1.22 -0.10 -30.94
C GLY A 2 -2.74 -0.16 -31.02
N GLY A 3 -3.43 0.92 -30.63
CA GLY A 3 -4.86 1.06 -30.80
C GLY A 3 -5.65 1.02 -29.49
N ARG A 4 -6.76 0.27 -29.43
CA ARG A 4 -7.66 0.25 -28.27
C ARG A 4 -7.75 -1.14 -27.67
N ILE A 5 -7.65 -1.21 -26.34
CA ILE A 5 -7.86 -2.43 -25.55
C ILE A 5 -8.86 -2.17 -24.43
N GLN A 6 -9.52 -3.22 -23.98
CA GLN A 6 -10.44 -3.16 -22.86
C GLN A 6 -9.97 -4.12 -21.79
N ILE A 7 -9.87 -3.64 -20.55
CA ILE A 7 -9.31 -4.39 -19.40
C ILE A 7 -10.21 -4.18 -18.20
N ASP A 8 -10.34 -5.23 -17.38
CA ASP A 8 -11.00 -5.13 -16.08
C ASP A 8 -10.12 -4.33 -15.12
N GLY A 9 -10.65 -3.24 -14.57
CA GLY A 9 -9.96 -2.38 -13.60
C GLY A 9 -9.65 -3.06 -12.27
N SER A 10 -10.31 -4.18 -11.97
CA SER A 10 -10.04 -4.99 -10.78
C SER A 10 -8.81 -5.89 -10.90
N MET A 11 -8.20 -5.96 -12.09
CA MET A 11 -6.91 -6.61 -12.27
C MET A 11 -5.82 -5.85 -11.50
N SER A 12 -4.72 -6.54 -11.20
CA SER A 12 -3.56 -5.92 -10.56
C SER A 12 -3.11 -4.67 -11.32
N SER A 13 -2.93 -3.55 -10.62
CA SER A 13 -2.38 -2.31 -11.16
C SER A 13 -1.03 -2.49 -11.86
N GLN A 14 -0.28 -3.54 -11.53
CA GLN A 14 0.99 -3.87 -12.18
C GLN A 14 0.84 -4.16 -13.66
N TYR A 15 -0.23 -4.87 -14.08
CA TYR A 15 -0.50 -5.13 -15.49
C TYR A 15 -0.88 -3.86 -16.24
N LEU A 16 -1.72 -3.02 -15.62
CA LEU A 16 -2.09 -1.72 -16.20
C LEU A 16 -0.88 -0.80 -16.33
N SER A 17 -0.02 -0.76 -15.32
CA SER A 17 1.23 0.00 -15.34
C SER A 17 2.19 -0.50 -16.41
N ALA A 18 2.36 -1.81 -16.57
CA ALA A 18 3.21 -2.38 -17.61
C ALA A 18 2.71 -2.00 -19.02
N LEU A 19 1.39 -2.09 -19.26
CA LEU A 19 0.81 -1.67 -20.53
C LEU A 19 0.96 -0.17 -20.78
N ALA A 20 0.78 0.67 -19.75
CA ALA A 20 0.99 2.10 -19.86
C ALA A 20 2.44 2.44 -20.22
N LEU A 21 3.43 1.78 -19.59
CA LEU A 21 4.85 2.02 -19.84
C LEU A 21 5.29 1.68 -21.27
N ILE A 22 4.72 0.64 -21.90
CA ILE A 22 5.06 0.27 -23.27
C ILE A 22 4.23 1.03 -24.32
N ALA A 23 3.07 1.60 -23.93
CA ALA A 23 2.15 2.26 -24.83
C ALA A 23 2.80 3.33 -25.74
N PRO A 24 3.70 4.20 -25.23
CA PRO A 24 4.35 5.22 -26.06
C PRO A 24 5.23 4.66 -27.18
N THR A 25 5.74 3.43 -27.01
CA THR A 25 6.61 2.78 -28.01
C THR A 25 5.82 2.09 -29.14
N LEU A 26 4.49 1.99 -28.99
CA LEU A 26 3.62 1.41 -30.00
C LEU A 26 3.33 2.43 -31.09
N PRO A 27 3.30 2.04 -32.38
CA PRO A 27 3.11 2.97 -33.50
C PRO A 27 1.86 3.85 -33.42
N GLU A 28 0.77 3.32 -32.86
CA GLU A 28 -0.52 4.02 -32.71
C GLU A 28 -0.78 4.48 -31.27
N GLY A 29 0.20 4.31 -30.36
CA GLY A 29 -0.03 4.47 -28.94
C GLY A 29 -1.02 3.45 -28.40
N LEU A 30 -1.66 3.74 -27.26
CA LEU A 30 -2.64 2.85 -26.66
C LEU A 30 -3.76 3.63 -25.96
N LYS A 31 -5.00 3.19 -26.18
CA LYS A 31 -6.18 3.59 -25.43
C LYS A 31 -6.63 2.41 -24.58
N ILE A 32 -6.52 2.56 -23.27
CA ILE A 32 -6.89 1.53 -22.28
C ILE A 32 -8.25 1.89 -21.73
N GLN A 33 -9.28 1.14 -22.10
CA GLN A 33 -10.62 1.27 -21.52
C GLN A 33 -10.74 0.36 -20.31
N LEU A 34 -10.98 0.95 -19.13
CA LEU A 34 -11.12 0.25 -17.86
C LEU A 34 -12.60 -0.10 -17.65
N LYS A 35 -12.88 -1.36 -17.34
CA LYS A 35 -14.19 -1.83 -16.91
C LYS A 35 -14.20 -2.00 -15.38
N GLY A 36 -15.33 -1.67 -14.76
CA GLY A 36 -15.47 -1.81 -13.31
C GLY A 36 -14.61 -0.82 -12.52
N GLU A 37 -14.35 -1.15 -11.28
CA GLU A 37 -13.61 -0.32 -10.34
C GLU A 37 -12.10 -0.56 -10.46
N VAL A 38 -11.33 0.52 -10.46
CA VAL A 38 -9.86 0.45 -10.53
C VAL A 38 -9.30 0.32 -9.11
N ILE A 39 -8.70 -0.83 -8.83
CA ILE A 39 -8.05 -1.12 -7.55
C ILE A 39 -6.60 -0.64 -7.58
N SER A 40 -6.10 -0.19 -6.43
CA SER A 40 -4.73 0.34 -6.30
C SER A 40 -4.45 1.49 -7.29
N LYS A 41 -5.44 2.34 -7.49
CA LYS A 41 -5.38 3.50 -8.39
C LYS A 41 -4.15 4.40 -8.17
N PRO A 42 -3.69 4.65 -6.93
CA PRO A 42 -2.48 5.46 -6.69
C PRO A 42 -1.24 4.93 -7.42
N TYR A 43 -1.05 3.62 -7.52
CA TYR A 43 0.11 3.03 -8.20
C TYR A 43 0.08 3.25 -9.71
N LEU A 44 -1.11 3.17 -10.32
CA LEU A 44 -1.26 3.49 -11.73
C LEU A 44 -1.03 4.99 -11.99
N LEU A 45 -1.57 5.86 -11.12
CA LEU A 45 -1.31 7.30 -11.19
C LEU A 45 0.18 7.63 -11.02
N MET A 46 0.86 6.95 -10.09
CA MET A 46 2.31 7.08 -9.90
C MET A 46 3.05 6.76 -11.20
N THR A 47 2.70 5.64 -11.86
CA THR A 47 3.29 5.25 -13.15
C THR A 47 3.09 6.34 -14.21
N LEU A 48 1.86 6.84 -14.38
CA LEU A 48 1.56 7.89 -15.36
C LEU A 48 2.31 9.21 -15.06
N LYS A 49 2.44 9.57 -13.77
CA LYS A 49 3.21 10.75 -13.35
C LYS A 49 4.72 10.59 -13.57
N MET A 50 5.25 9.39 -13.35
CA MET A 50 6.65 9.10 -13.69
C MET A 50 6.87 9.18 -15.21
N MET A 51 5.96 8.64 -16.01
CA MET A 51 6.02 8.76 -17.47
C MET A 51 6.02 10.23 -17.91
N GLU A 52 5.17 11.07 -17.30
CA GLU A 52 5.13 12.52 -17.53
C GLU A 52 6.48 13.19 -17.21
N TYR A 53 7.12 12.79 -16.12
CA TYR A 53 8.47 13.29 -15.77
C TYR A 53 9.52 12.94 -16.84
N PHE A 54 9.36 11.81 -17.51
CA PHE A 54 10.20 11.39 -18.65
C PHE A 54 9.64 11.81 -20.01
N GLY A 55 8.81 12.87 -20.06
CA GLY A 55 8.34 13.51 -21.28
C GLY A 55 7.14 12.85 -21.94
N VAL A 56 6.62 11.74 -21.41
CA VAL A 56 5.47 11.04 -21.97
C VAL A 56 4.17 11.53 -21.36
N LYS A 57 3.33 12.18 -22.16
CA LYS A 57 2.02 12.67 -21.74
C LYS A 57 0.98 11.57 -21.84
N SER A 58 0.12 11.50 -20.85
CA SER A 58 -1.06 10.63 -20.82
C SER A 58 -2.28 11.41 -20.35
N GLU A 59 -3.46 10.98 -20.76
CA GLU A 59 -4.72 11.56 -20.31
C GLU A 59 -5.60 10.45 -19.73
N TRP A 60 -6.05 10.64 -18.50
CA TRP A 60 -7.01 9.73 -17.85
C TRP A 60 -8.34 10.44 -17.67
N LYS A 61 -9.34 10.04 -18.46
CA LYS A 61 -10.72 10.53 -18.39
C LYS A 61 -11.65 9.40 -17.96
N THR A 62 -12.36 9.59 -16.87
CA THR A 62 -13.35 8.63 -16.33
C THR A 62 -12.81 7.21 -16.28
N ASN A 63 -13.01 6.43 -17.33
CA ASN A 63 -12.62 5.02 -17.43
C ASN A 63 -11.71 4.71 -18.63
N GLU A 64 -11.11 5.74 -19.25
CA GLU A 64 -10.19 5.55 -20.39
C GLU A 64 -8.87 6.28 -20.13
N ILE A 65 -7.75 5.59 -20.35
CA ILE A 65 -6.41 6.14 -20.34
C ILE A 65 -5.92 6.19 -21.78
N CYS A 66 -5.57 7.38 -22.25
CA CYS A 66 -5.04 7.61 -23.59
C CYS A 66 -3.56 7.96 -23.50
N ILE A 67 -2.72 7.22 -24.22
CA ILE A 67 -1.28 7.42 -24.32
C ILE A 67 -0.92 7.38 -25.80
N ALA A 68 -0.51 8.52 -26.36
CA ALA A 68 -0.08 8.61 -27.75
C ALA A 68 1.31 8.02 -27.95
N ALA A 69 1.63 7.64 -29.19
CA ALA A 69 2.99 7.29 -29.58
C ALA A 69 3.92 8.50 -29.40
N GLN A 70 4.96 8.35 -28.61
CA GLN A 70 5.93 9.40 -28.33
C GLN A 70 7.20 8.80 -27.71
N ALA A 71 8.33 9.47 -27.84
CA ALA A 71 9.58 8.99 -27.27
C ALA A 71 9.73 9.42 -25.79
N TYR A 72 10.26 8.54 -24.97
CA TYR A 72 10.75 8.92 -23.64
C TYR A 72 11.96 9.86 -23.77
N GLN A 73 12.07 10.81 -22.85
CA GLN A 73 13.14 11.79 -22.81
C GLN A 73 13.86 11.71 -21.47
N ALA A 74 15.18 11.83 -21.49
CA ALA A 74 15.93 11.97 -20.26
C ALA A 74 15.52 13.28 -19.55
N PRO A 75 15.44 13.30 -18.22
CA PRO A 75 15.12 14.51 -17.48
C PRO A 75 16.21 15.57 -17.71
N ALA A 76 15.80 16.84 -17.75
CA ALA A 76 16.72 17.95 -17.98
C ALA A 76 17.84 18.04 -16.92
N SER A 77 17.60 17.52 -15.70
CA SER A 77 18.58 17.42 -14.61
C SER A 77 19.67 16.35 -14.86
N GLY A 78 19.50 15.48 -15.87
CA GLY A 78 20.37 14.33 -16.13
C GLY A 78 20.27 13.21 -15.11
N SER A 79 19.47 13.36 -14.05
CA SER A 79 19.31 12.37 -12.99
C SER A 79 17.87 12.33 -12.46
N PHE A 80 17.47 11.18 -11.94
CA PHE A 80 16.21 10.97 -11.25
C PHE A 80 16.47 10.26 -9.92
N ALA A 81 16.06 10.90 -8.81
CA ALA A 81 16.16 10.29 -7.48
C ALA A 81 14.90 9.48 -7.19
N VAL A 82 15.04 8.16 -7.16
CA VAL A 82 13.97 7.26 -6.74
C VAL A 82 13.64 7.50 -5.28
N GLU A 83 12.36 7.65 -4.98
CA GLU A 83 11.88 7.76 -3.60
C GLU A 83 12.00 6.42 -2.89
N GLY A 84 12.24 6.45 -1.57
CA GLY A 84 12.18 5.27 -0.71
C GLY A 84 10.78 4.63 -0.71
N ASP A 85 10.73 3.36 -0.36
CA ASP A 85 9.51 2.57 -0.38
C ASP A 85 8.68 2.80 0.89
N TRP A 86 7.47 3.37 0.73
CA TRP A 86 6.53 3.58 1.83
C TRP A 86 5.94 2.27 2.35
N SER A 87 5.78 1.24 1.50
CA SER A 87 5.35 -0.08 1.97
C SER A 87 6.38 -0.68 2.92
N ALA A 88 7.67 -0.59 2.58
CA ALA A 88 8.76 -1.01 3.47
C ALA A 88 8.83 -0.15 4.74
N ALA A 89 8.51 1.14 4.67
CA ALA A 89 8.45 2.01 5.84
C ALA A 89 7.40 1.55 6.85
N SER A 90 6.36 0.83 6.45
CA SER A 90 5.29 0.33 7.33
C SER A 90 5.82 -0.51 8.50
N TYR A 91 6.87 -1.28 8.29
CA TYR A 91 7.49 -2.07 9.36
C TYR A 91 8.15 -1.20 10.44
N TRP A 92 8.74 -0.07 10.06
CA TRP A 92 9.29 0.89 11.00
C TRP A 92 8.20 1.62 11.79
N TYR A 93 7.08 1.95 11.14
CA TYR A 93 5.90 2.47 11.82
C TYR A 93 5.33 1.46 12.82
N GLN A 94 5.28 0.17 12.44
CA GLN A 94 4.86 -0.89 13.34
C GLN A 94 5.76 -0.98 14.57
N MET A 95 7.08 -1.00 14.39
CA MET A 95 8.04 -0.99 15.50
C MET A 95 7.87 0.24 16.39
N ALA A 96 7.67 1.42 15.77
CA ALA A 96 7.40 2.66 16.49
C ALA A 96 6.11 2.58 17.31
N ALA A 97 5.05 1.97 16.76
CA ALA A 97 3.78 1.82 17.47
C ALA A 97 3.87 0.93 18.72
N PHE A 98 4.81 -0.01 18.76
CA PHE A 98 5.03 -0.89 19.94
C PHE A 98 6.08 -0.37 20.92
N ALA A 99 6.95 0.52 20.48
CA ALA A 99 8.01 1.04 21.33
C ALA A 99 7.49 2.00 22.40
N LYS A 100 8.10 1.99 23.57
CA LYS A 100 7.80 2.94 24.68
C LYS A 100 8.24 4.35 24.33
N GLU A 101 9.41 4.47 23.72
CA GLU A 101 9.99 5.73 23.27
C GLU A 101 10.48 5.58 21.84
N VAL A 102 10.22 6.59 21.02
CA VAL A 102 10.59 6.61 19.59
C VAL A 102 11.20 7.96 19.24
N ASP A 103 12.37 7.91 18.65
CA ASP A 103 12.99 8.97 17.88
C ASP A 103 13.72 8.33 16.69
N LEU A 104 12.98 7.98 15.65
CA LEU A 104 13.49 7.23 14.52
C LEU A 104 13.45 8.10 13.25
N LYS A 105 14.59 8.22 12.57
CA LYS A 105 14.68 8.91 11.28
C LYS A 105 14.76 7.90 10.14
N ILE A 106 13.95 8.09 9.12
CA ILE A 106 13.91 7.28 7.90
C ILE A 106 14.14 8.21 6.72
N TYR A 107 15.21 7.98 5.97
CA TYR A 107 15.60 8.81 4.85
C TYR A 107 15.05 8.27 3.52
N GLY A 108 14.95 9.17 2.53
CA GLY A 108 14.50 8.83 1.18
C GLY A 108 12.99 8.99 0.94
N LEU A 109 12.18 9.17 1.99
CA LEU A 109 10.74 9.38 1.88
C LEU A 109 10.42 10.88 1.70
N LYS A 110 9.41 11.20 0.86
CA LYS A 110 9.10 12.58 0.46
C LYS A 110 7.73 13.04 1.00
N PRO A 111 7.57 14.36 1.30
CA PRO A 111 6.31 14.90 1.81
C PRO A 111 5.12 14.79 0.84
N LYS A 112 5.39 14.81 -0.46
CA LYS A 112 4.39 14.72 -1.53
C LYS A 112 4.66 13.45 -2.35
N SER A 113 4.57 12.30 -1.67
CA SER A 113 4.75 11.02 -2.32
C SER A 113 3.63 10.73 -3.33
N LEU A 114 3.99 10.07 -4.41
CA LEU A 114 3.04 9.48 -5.35
C LEU A 114 2.63 8.06 -4.94
N GLN A 115 3.30 7.48 -3.96
CA GLN A 115 2.99 6.14 -3.45
C GLN A 115 1.74 6.22 -2.57
N GLY A 116 0.74 5.36 -2.83
CA GLY A 116 -0.49 5.30 -2.03
C GLY A 116 -0.22 5.00 -0.56
N ASP A 117 0.80 4.18 -0.30
CA ASP A 117 1.17 3.74 1.04
C ASP A 117 1.75 4.84 1.94
N ALA A 118 1.98 6.06 1.42
CA ALA A 118 2.23 7.24 2.26
C ALA A 118 1.07 7.53 3.23
N ALA A 119 -0.12 6.97 3.00
CA ALA A 119 -1.25 6.97 3.94
C ALA A 119 -0.92 6.33 5.31
N LEU A 120 0.23 5.63 5.44
CA LEU A 120 0.76 5.17 6.73
C LEU A 120 0.75 6.26 7.80
N ILE A 121 1.02 7.50 7.42
CA ILE A 121 1.01 8.65 8.33
C ILE A 121 -0.32 8.74 9.07
N ASP A 122 -1.42 8.65 8.32
CA ASP A 122 -2.77 8.78 8.87
C ASP A 122 -3.20 7.53 9.65
N TYR A 123 -2.82 6.34 9.16
CA TYR A 123 -3.16 5.08 9.82
C TYR A 123 -2.45 4.88 11.16
N PHE A 124 -1.21 5.36 11.29
CA PHE A 124 -0.43 5.19 12.52
C PHE A 124 -0.53 6.36 13.50
N LEU A 125 -1.06 7.50 13.07
CA LEU A 125 -1.28 8.65 13.96
C LEU A 125 -2.19 8.30 15.16
N PRO A 126 -3.36 7.64 14.98
CA PRO A 126 -4.20 7.21 16.09
C PRO A 126 -3.56 6.11 16.95
N LEU A 127 -2.53 5.44 16.45
CA LEU A 127 -1.78 4.41 17.18
C LEU A 127 -0.60 4.99 18.00
N GLY A 128 -0.46 6.31 18.02
CA GLY A 128 0.55 7.03 18.81
C GLY A 128 1.88 7.25 18.09
N VAL A 129 1.91 7.13 16.77
CA VAL A 129 3.10 7.43 15.97
C VAL A 129 2.89 8.75 15.23
N GLU A 130 3.61 9.79 15.63
CA GLU A 130 3.66 11.08 14.94
C GLU A 130 4.76 11.07 13.90
N THR A 131 4.44 11.54 12.69
CA THR A 131 5.39 11.70 11.60
C THR A 131 5.71 13.17 11.40
N LYS A 132 7.01 13.51 11.43
CA LYS A 132 7.52 14.85 11.06
C LYS A 132 8.41 14.74 9.83
N PHE A 133 8.14 15.57 8.82
CA PHE A 133 9.05 15.67 7.69
C PHE A 133 10.28 16.45 8.09
N ILE A 134 11.45 15.89 7.74
CA ILE A 134 12.78 16.46 7.95
C ILE A 134 13.51 16.57 6.62
N GLU A 135 14.67 17.18 6.61
CA GLU A 135 15.51 17.20 5.41
C GLU A 135 15.88 15.78 4.98
N GLY A 136 15.50 15.44 3.75
CA GLY A 136 15.78 14.14 3.14
C GLY A 136 14.93 12.97 3.63
N GLY A 137 13.90 13.17 4.47
CA GLY A 137 13.09 12.06 4.95
C GLY A 137 12.03 12.41 5.99
N ILE A 138 11.76 11.47 6.88
CA ILE A 138 10.81 11.61 7.99
C ILE A 138 11.46 11.27 9.33
N GLN A 139 10.86 11.78 10.40
CA GLN A 139 11.14 11.40 11.78
C GLN A 139 9.86 10.90 12.42
N LEU A 140 9.91 9.70 13.02
CA LEU A 140 8.83 9.13 13.81
C LEU A 140 9.08 9.42 15.29
N LYS A 141 8.03 9.88 15.97
CA LYS A 141 8.04 10.14 17.41
C LYS A 141 6.79 9.59 18.08
N ASN A 142 6.89 9.34 19.38
CA ASN A 142 5.70 9.04 20.17
C ASN A 142 4.80 10.27 20.26
N ARG A 143 3.50 10.03 20.13
CA ARG A 143 2.45 10.98 20.45
C ARG A 143 1.64 10.46 21.65
N ASN A 144 1.36 11.31 22.59
CA ASN A 144 0.43 10.98 23.67
C ASN A 144 -0.97 10.78 23.10
N ILE A 145 -1.51 9.57 23.27
CA ILE A 145 -2.89 9.24 22.90
C ILE A 145 -3.76 9.57 24.11
N THR A 146 -4.60 10.58 23.97
CA THR A 146 -5.56 10.97 25.03
C THR A 146 -6.80 10.08 25.03
N THR A 147 -7.18 9.55 23.88
CA THR A 147 -8.32 8.63 23.73
C THR A 147 -7.83 7.36 23.02
N PRO A 148 -7.83 6.22 23.70
CA PRO A 148 -7.49 4.96 23.07
C PRO A 148 -8.42 4.67 21.88
N VAL A 149 -7.85 4.23 20.78
CA VAL A 149 -8.61 3.76 19.64
C VAL A 149 -9.12 2.35 19.97
N ASP A 150 -10.41 2.14 19.84
CA ASP A 150 -11.02 0.86 20.24
C ASP A 150 -11.57 0.07 19.06
N ASN A 151 -12.16 0.76 18.09
CA ASN A 151 -12.74 0.14 16.90
C ASN A 151 -12.30 0.91 15.66
N LEU A 152 -11.79 0.21 14.67
CA LEU A 152 -11.34 0.78 13.40
C LEU A 152 -12.03 0.10 12.22
N HIS A 153 -12.46 0.91 11.27
CA HIS A 153 -12.98 0.47 9.99
C HIS A 153 -12.18 1.19 8.89
N LEU A 154 -11.38 0.45 8.15
CA LEU A 154 -10.44 1.01 7.19
C LEU A 154 -10.71 0.50 5.77
N GLU A 155 -10.95 1.43 4.85
CA GLU A 155 -10.99 1.13 3.43
C GLU A 155 -9.57 1.16 2.86
N MET A 156 -9.09 0.01 2.40
CA MET A 156 -7.71 -0.21 1.97
C MET A 156 -7.57 -0.57 0.49
N MET A 157 -8.58 -0.34 -0.31
CA MET A 157 -8.54 -0.62 -1.76
C MET A 157 -7.36 0.09 -2.47
N ASN A 158 -6.98 1.25 -1.97
CA ASN A 158 -5.86 2.03 -2.50
C ASN A 158 -4.50 1.72 -1.86
N THR A 159 -4.47 0.99 -0.75
CA THR A 159 -3.29 0.69 0.06
C THR A 159 -3.29 -0.76 0.57
N PRO A 160 -3.63 -1.75 -0.27
CA PRO A 160 -3.78 -3.13 0.20
C PRO A 160 -2.48 -3.74 0.70
N ASP A 161 -1.33 -3.30 0.17
CA ASP A 161 -0.03 -3.92 0.46
C ASP A 161 0.48 -3.65 1.90
N ILE A 162 -0.08 -2.66 2.61
CA ILE A 162 0.23 -2.41 4.03
C ILE A 162 -0.79 -3.02 5.01
N ALA A 163 -1.78 -3.75 4.51
CA ALA A 163 -2.81 -4.36 5.34
C ALA A 163 -2.22 -5.39 6.32
N GLN A 164 -1.20 -6.15 5.92
CA GLN A 164 -0.55 -7.13 6.79
C GLN A 164 0.09 -6.44 8.00
N THR A 165 0.82 -5.36 7.76
CA THR A 165 1.47 -4.59 8.84
C THR A 165 0.44 -4.02 9.81
N LEU A 166 -0.66 -3.45 9.28
CA LEU A 166 -1.74 -2.90 10.11
C LEU A 166 -2.45 -4.00 10.89
N ALA A 167 -2.80 -5.13 10.26
CA ALA A 167 -3.48 -6.24 10.93
C ALA A 167 -2.66 -6.79 12.10
N VAL A 168 -1.35 -6.99 11.92
CA VAL A 168 -0.44 -7.42 12.99
C VAL A 168 -0.33 -6.35 14.07
N THR A 169 -0.32 -5.07 13.71
CA THR A 169 -0.27 -3.95 14.67
C THR A 169 -1.53 -3.91 15.52
N TYR A 170 -2.73 -4.01 14.92
CA TYR A 170 -3.99 -4.02 15.64
C TYR A 170 -4.11 -5.24 16.55
N ALA A 171 -3.76 -6.42 16.03
CA ALA A 171 -3.69 -7.63 16.84
C ALA A 171 -2.74 -7.45 18.04
N GLY A 172 -1.57 -6.83 17.82
CA GLY A 172 -0.58 -6.58 18.84
C GLY A 172 -0.98 -5.56 19.90
N LYS A 173 -1.77 -4.58 19.51
CA LYS A 173 -2.29 -3.53 20.41
C LYS A 173 -3.67 -3.87 21.01
N GLU A 174 -4.21 -5.06 20.72
CA GLU A 174 -5.51 -5.50 21.22
C GLU A 174 -6.66 -4.57 20.77
N ILE A 175 -6.58 -4.07 19.52
CA ILE A 175 -7.56 -3.19 18.90
C ILE A 175 -8.44 -4.01 17.97
N TYR A 176 -9.78 -3.84 18.07
CA TYR A 176 -10.69 -4.36 17.06
C TYR A 176 -10.53 -3.58 15.75
N ALA A 177 -10.39 -4.28 14.63
CA ALA A 177 -10.29 -3.63 13.34
C ALA A 177 -10.95 -4.45 12.22
N GLU A 178 -11.63 -3.76 11.33
CA GLU A 178 -12.13 -4.30 10.06
C GLU A 178 -11.42 -3.60 8.91
N LEU A 179 -10.77 -4.40 8.06
CA LEU A 179 -10.02 -3.94 6.89
C LEU A 179 -10.79 -4.36 5.64
N TYR A 180 -11.19 -3.38 4.84
CA TYR A 180 -11.97 -3.57 3.63
C TYR A 180 -11.14 -3.36 2.37
N GLY A 181 -11.63 -3.88 1.23
CA GLY A 181 -11.01 -3.61 -0.07
C GLY A 181 -9.74 -4.43 -0.36
N LEU A 182 -9.50 -5.54 0.34
CA LEU A 182 -8.30 -6.37 0.26
C LEU A 182 -8.35 -7.48 -0.79
N ARG A 183 -9.30 -7.43 -1.73
CA ARG A 183 -9.52 -8.50 -2.71
C ARG A 183 -8.26 -8.90 -3.48
N THR A 184 -7.42 -7.94 -3.83
CA THR A 184 -6.18 -8.20 -4.57
C THR A 184 -5.15 -9.00 -3.80
N LEU A 185 -5.20 -9.01 -2.47
CA LEU A 185 -4.27 -9.79 -1.63
C LEU A 185 -4.46 -11.30 -1.77
N ARG A 186 -5.59 -11.75 -2.31
CA ARG A 186 -5.86 -13.18 -2.57
C ARG A 186 -5.18 -13.72 -3.81
N ILE A 187 -4.83 -12.85 -4.73
CA ILE A 187 -4.29 -13.19 -6.07
C ILE A 187 -2.87 -12.65 -6.27
N LYS A 188 -2.17 -12.32 -5.17
CA LYS A 188 -0.74 -12.01 -5.17
C LYS A 188 0.07 -13.32 -5.30
N GLU A 189 1.36 -13.29 -5.03
CA GLU A 189 2.28 -14.45 -5.07
C GLU A 189 1.80 -15.60 -4.16
N THR A 190 1.06 -15.25 -3.09
CA THR A 190 0.30 -16.15 -2.22
C THR A 190 -1.05 -15.52 -1.86
N ASP A 191 -2.02 -16.30 -1.35
CA ASP A 191 -3.21 -15.74 -0.71
C ASP A 191 -2.80 -15.12 0.65
N ARG A 192 -2.46 -13.83 0.63
CA ARG A 192 -1.93 -13.11 1.80
C ARG A 192 -2.95 -13.03 2.94
N ILE A 193 -4.25 -13.05 2.65
CA ILE A 193 -5.29 -13.05 3.69
C ILE A 193 -5.27 -14.38 4.45
N LYS A 194 -5.26 -15.50 3.74
CA LYS A 194 -5.18 -16.82 4.37
C LYS A 194 -3.88 -17.01 5.15
N ALA A 195 -2.76 -16.57 4.57
CA ALA A 195 -1.47 -16.62 5.23
C ALA A 195 -1.49 -15.84 6.55
N LEU A 196 -2.00 -14.60 6.53
CA LEU A 196 -2.09 -13.74 7.70
C LEU A 196 -2.98 -14.35 8.80
N ILE A 197 -4.16 -14.88 8.45
CA ILE A 197 -5.06 -15.56 9.40
C ILE A 197 -4.36 -16.77 10.03
N HIS A 198 -3.68 -17.56 9.21
CA HIS A 198 -2.94 -18.74 9.70
C HIS A 198 -1.85 -18.36 10.68
N GLU A 199 -1.04 -17.35 10.37
CA GLU A 199 0.07 -16.91 11.21
C GLU A 199 -0.41 -16.24 12.51
N LEU A 200 -1.45 -15.39 12.44
CA LEU A 200 -2.04 -14.75 13.61
C LEU A 200 -2.65 -15.76 14.58
N LYS A 201 -3.23 -16.86 14.08
CA LYS A 201 -3.78 -17.93 14.90
C LYS A 201 -2.73 -18.57 15.81
N LYS A 202 -1.46 -18.66 15.36
CA LYS A 202 -0.36 -19.23 16.15
C LYS A 202 -0.05 -18.44 17.42
N ILE A 203 -0.40 -17.16 17.44
CA ILE A 203 -0.26 -16.27 18.60
C ILE A 203 -1.60 -16.01 19.31
N GLY A 204 -2.61 -16.83 19.04
CA GLY A 204 -3.90 -16.77 19.73
C GLY A 204 -4.88 -15.72 19.17
N VAL A 205 -4.58 -15.12 18.02
CA VAL A 205 -5.48 -14.15 17.36
C VAL A 205 -6.30 -14.85 16.29
N SER A 206 -7.60 -15.00 16.50
CA SER A 206 -8.54 -15.61 15.55
C SER A 206 -9.09 -14.55 14.59
N ALA A 207 -8.24 -14.07 13.68
CA ALA A 207 -8.68 -13.19 12.61
C ALA A 207 -9.70 -13.90 11.71
N ILE A 208 -10.68 -13.17 11.19
CA ILE A 208 -11.81 -13.71 10.43
C ILE A 208 -11.80 -13.12 9.02
N ASP A 209 -11.90 -14.00 8.05
CA ASP A 209 -12.20 -13.64 6.68
C ASP A 209 -13.71 -13.33 6.56
N LEU A 210 -14.05 -12.07 6.27
CA LEU A 210 -15.44 -11.61 6.13
C LEU A 210 -15.99 -11.76 4.70
N ASP A 211 -15.35 -12.59 3.88
CA ASP A 211 -15.60 -12.74 2.45
C ASP A 211 -15.22 -11.51 1.58
N ILE A 212 -15.13 -11.73 0.26
CA ILE A 212 -14.88 -10.69 -0.75
C ILE A 212 -13.62 -9.84 -0.49
N GLY A 213 -12.63 -10.36 0.30
CA GLY A 213 -11.38 -9.63 0.57
C GLY A 213 -11.50 -8.61 1.70
N ASN A 214 -12.30 -8.90 2.71
CA ASN A 214 -12.38 -8.14 3.95
C ASN A 214 -11.86 -8.98 5.11
N LEU A 215 -11.15 -8.34 6.05
CA LEU A 215 -10.48 -9.02 7.15
C LEU A 215 -10.87 -8.36 8.48
N LEU A 216 -11.35 -9.18 9.42
CA LEU A 216 -11.61 -8.74 10.78
C LEU A 216 -10.49 -9.20 11.72
N ILE A 217 -9.95 -8.27 12.46
CA ILE A 217 -9.03 -8.52 13.57
C ILE A 217 -9.82 -8.31 14.87
N PRO A 218 -10.08 -9.39 15.64
CA PRO A 218 -10.82 -9.28 16.87
C PRO A 218 -10.00 -8.64 17.99
N LYS A 219 -10.67 -7.92 18.89
CA LYS A 219 -10.06 -7.47 20.13
C LYS A 219 -9.94 -8.66 21.08
N ILE A 220 -8.73 -9.14 21.32
CA ILE A 220 -8.47 -10.29 22.19
C ILE A 220 -7.49 -9.85 23.29
N LYS A 221 -7.86 -10.03 24.55
CA LYS A 221 -6.90 -9.94 25.64
C LYS A 221 -5.93 -11.13 25.55
N ARG A 222 -4.65 -10.85 25.37
CA ARG A 222 -3.64 -11.91 25.27
C ARG A 222 -3.34 -12.55 26.61
N ALA A 223 -2.97 -13.83 26.56
CA ALA A 223 -2.32 -14.48 27.69
C ALA A 223 -0.98 -13.77 27.97
N ILE A 224 -0.63 -13.65 29.26
CA ILE A 224 0.61 -12.97 29.73
C ILE A 224 1.87 -13.64 29.14
N HIS A 225 1.77 -14.92 28.76
CA HIS A 225 2.83 -15.69 28.13
C HIS A 225 2.28 -16.32 26.84
N PRO A 226 2.46 -15.67 25.66
CA PRO A 226 2.09 -16.30 24.41
C PRO A 226 2.90 -17.57 24.21
N PRO A 227 2.31 -18.64 23.65
CA PRO A 227 3.05 -19.86 23.33
C PRO A 227 4.18 -19.52 22.36
N THR A 228 5.28 -20.26 22.47
CA THR A 228 6.34 -20.20 21.45
C THR A 228 5.75 -20.57 20.10
N ALA A 229 5.79 -19.64 19.14
CA ALA A 229 5.24 -19.84 17.83
C ALA A 229 6.34 -19.80 16.77
N THR A 230 6.26 -20.73 15.82
CA THR A 230 7.12 -20.71 14.62
C THR A 230 6.30 -20.13 13.47
N PHE A 231 6.71 -18.98 12.97
CA PHE A 231 6.11 -18.36 11.80
C PHE A 231 6.70 -18.94 10.53
N GLN A 232 5.88 -19.09 9.51
CA GLN A 232 6.31 -19.48 8.18
C GLN A 232 6.40 -18.26 7.28
N THR A 233 7.48 -18.17 6.51
CA THR A 233 7.58 -17.24 5.39
C THR A 233 7.04 -17.95 4.15
N TYR A 234 6.11 -17.31 3.47
CA TYR A 234 5.55 -17.79 2.21
C TYR A 234 6.46 -17.35 1.05
N LYS A 235 6.22 -17.90 -0.14
CA LYS A 235 6.98 -17.52 -1.35
C LYS A 235 6.50 -16.17 -1.88
N ASP A 236 6.63 -15.13 -1.06
CA ASP A 236 6.13 -13.79 -1.32
C ASP A 236 7.27 -12.77 -1.15
#